data_51d815f3ab89756594fadbe97a069bba
#
_entry.id   51d815f3ab89756594fadbe97a069bba
#
_cell.length_a   1.000
_cell.length_b   1.000
_cell.length_c   1.000
_cell.angle_alpha   90.00
_cell.angle_beta   90.00
_cell.angle_gamma   90.00
#
_symmetry.space_group_name_H-M   'P 1'
#
loop_
_entity.id
_entity.type
_entity.pdbx_description
1 polymer ?
#
loop_
_entity_poly.entity_id
_entity_poly.type
_entity_poly.pdbx_seq_one_letter_code
_entity_poly.pdbx_strand_id
1 'polypeptide(L)'
;MDLETALDWMIWGLAGLLILCSLLPLSKLPFGAIRGLAFPREQFLGLALLLAAAFALVQGPTTPSGMIGIALMLGVAALQALYITKFTPIWRKQSLAASPELRRETDRHFSLLAANVKKSNRDYGKLIALVEARV
;
A
#
# COMPACT_ATOMS: atom_id res chain seq x y z
N MET A 1 3.37 31.07 -21.62
CA MET A 1 3.25 29.60 -21.49
C MET A 1 1.78 29.33 -21.63
N ASP A 2 1.41 28.65 -22.71
CA ASP A 2 0.01 28.36 -22.99
C ASP A 2 -0.54 27.35 -21.99
N LEU A 3 -1.85 27.39 -21.76
CA LEU A 3 -2.50 26.54 -20.76
C LEU A 3 -2.24 25.04 -21.02
N GLU A 4 -2.25 24.67 -22.28
CA GLU A 4 -1.97 23.28 -22.70
C GLU A 4 -0.58 22.82 -22.29
N THR A 5 0.45 23.64 -22.57
CA THR A 5 1.83 23.35 -22.16
C THR A 5 1.97 23.27 -20.65
N ALA A 6 1.26 24.14 -19.89
CA ALA A 6 1.28 24.09 -18.44
C ALA A 6 0.64 22.81 -17.90
N LEU A 7 -0.48 22.37 -18.48
CA LEU A 7 -1.15 21.12 -18.12
C LEU A 7 -0.25 19.91 -18.41
N ASP A 8 0.42 19.89 -19.55
CA ASP A 8 1.35 18.83 -19.90
C ASP A 8 2.48 18.68 -18.88
N TRP A 9 3.16 19.77 -18.53
CA TRP A 9 4.21 19.74 -17.52
C TRP A 9 3.71 19.30 -16.16
N MET A 10 2.50 19.74 -15.80
CA MET A 10 1.88 19.35 -14.52
C MET A 10 1.59 17.86 -14.47
N ILE A 11 0.99 17.29 -15.52
CA ILE A 11 0.64 15.86 -15.57
C ILE A 11 1.91 15.01 -15.53
N TRP A 12 2.94 15.34 -16.30
CA TRP A 12 4.22 14.63 -16.30
C TRP A 12 4.95 14.77 -14.96
N GLY A 13 4.90 15.93 -14.32
CA GLY A 13 5.48 16.16 -13.00
C GLY A 13 4.80 15.30 -11.92
N LEU A 14 3.46 15.26 -11.92
CA LEU A 14 2.71 14.40 -11.00
C LEU A 14 2.95 12.92 -11.26
N ALA A 15 3.01 12.51 -12.52
CA ALA A 15 3.31 11.12 -12.90
C ALA A 15 4.71 10.71 -12.42
N GLY A 16 5.73 11.54 -12.65
CA GLY A 16 7.10 11.31 -12.18
C GLY A 16 7.19 11.20 -10.66
N LEU A 17 6.49 12.09 -9.93
CA LEU A 17 6.42 12.05 -8.48
C LEU A 17 5.75 10.75 -7.98
N LEU A 18 4.63 10.36 -8.59
CA LEU A 18 3.92 9.14 -8.22
C LEU A 18 4.76 7.88 -8.48
N ILE A 19 5.46 7.82 -9.62
CA ILE A 19 6.40 6.73 -9.94
C ILE A 19 7.49 6.67 -8.86
N LEU A 20 8.10 7.80 -8.54
CA LEU A 20 9.15 7.88 -7.53
C LEU A 20 8.64 7.40 -6.16
N CYS A 21 7.50 7.91 -5.70
CA CYS A 21 6.88 7.51 -4.42
C CYS A 21 6.49 6.01 -4.40
N SER A 22 6.15 5.44 -5.54
CA SER A 22 5.78 4.03 -5.67
C SER A 22 6.99 3.09 -5.68
N LEU A 23 8.12 3.53 -6.23
CA LEU A 23 9.34 2.73 -6.35
C LEU A 23 10.28 2.87 -5.15
N LEU A 24 10.33 4.03 -4.49
CA LEU A 24 11.20 4.28 -3.34
C LEU A 24 11.08 3.23 -2.22
N PRO A 25 9.88 2.75 -1.83
CA PRO A 25 9.76 1.71 -0.82
C PRO A 25 10.39 0.36 -1.20
N LEU A 26 10.63 0.14 -2.49
CA LEU A 26 11.28 -1.09 -3.00
C LEU A 26 12.79 -1.06 -2.82
N SER A 27 13.38 0.13 -2.63
CA SER A 27 14.83 0.33 -2.54
C SER A 27 15.47 -0.24 -1.28
N LYS A 28 14.69 -0.73 -0.29
CA LYS A 28 15.16 -1.25 1.01
C LYS A 28 15.96 -0.24 1.84
N LEU A 29 15.94 1.04 1.48
CA LEU A 29 16.63 2.09 2.23
C LEU A 29 16.07 2.20 3.67
N PRO A 30 16.92 2.38 4.69
CA PRO A 30 16.51 2.33 6.11
C PRO A 30 15.78 3.59 6.60
N PHE A 31 15.42 4.53 5.70
CA PHE A 31 14.76 5.77 6.08
C PHE A 31 13.26 5.55 6.36
N GLY A 32 12.80 5.96 7.53
CA GLY A 32 11.41 5.82 7.95
C GLY A 32 10.40 6.51 7.02
N ALA A 33 10.75 7.67 6.48
CA ALA A 33 9.93 8.41 5.50
C ALA A 33 9.69 7.58 4.23
N ILE A 34 10.72 6.92 3.70
CA ILE A 34 10.61 6.07 2.50
C ILE A 34 9.72 4.86 2.78
N ARG A 35 9.88 4.23 3.95
CA ARG A 35 9.00 3.12 4.36
C ARG A 35 7.56 3.58 4.56
N GLY A 36 7.36 4.82 4.99
CA GLY A 36 6.05 5.45 5.14
C GLY A 36 5.27 5.53 3.82
N LEU A 37 5.95 5.67 2.68
CA LEU A 37 5.33 5.68 1.36
C LEU A 37 4.68 4.33 0.96
N ALA A 38 4.97 3.26 1.69
CA ALA A 38 4.33 1.97 1.48
C ALA A 38 2.89 1.90 2.05
N PHE A 39 2.46 2.84 2.89
CA PHE A 39 1.13 2.82 3.47
C PHE A 39 0.01 3.29 2.53
N PRO A 40 0.14 4.40 1.77
CA PRO A 40 -0.95 4.94 0.95
C PRO A 40 -1.11 4.23 -0.41
N ARG A 41 -1.06 2.89 -0.45
CA ARG A 41 -1.10 2.12 -1.71
C ARG A 41 -2.42 2.26 -2.46
N GLU A 42 -3.54 2.30 -1.73
CA GLU A 42 -4.87 2.46 -2.33
C GLU A 42 -5.02 3.85 -2.96
N GLN A 43 -4.50 4.88 -2.29
CA GLN A 43 -4.49 6.26 -2.81
C GLN A 43 -3.59 6.36 -4.06
N PHE A 44 -2.43 5.70 -4.05
CA PHE A 44 -1.54 5.65 -5.20
C PHE A 44 -2.15 4.89 -6.38
N LEU A 45 -2.90 3.82 -6.13
CA LEU A 45 -3.67 3.12 -7.15
C LEU A 45 -4.71 4.05 -7.79
N GLY A 46 -5.53 4.71 -6.95
CA GLY A 46 -6.54 5.65 -7.43
C GLY A 46 -5.94 6.81 -8.22
N LEU A 47 -4.84 7.38 -7.74
CA LEU A 47 -4.14 8.48 -8.41
C LEU A 47 -3.53 8.04 -9.75
N ALA A 48 -2.96 6.83 -9.82
CA ALA A 48 -2.43 6.29 -11.06
C ALA A 48 -3.50 6.12 -12.14
N LEU A 49 -4.68 5.61 -11.77
CA LEU A 49 -5.81 5.48 -12.70
C LEU A 49 -6.34 6.86 -13.14
N LEU A 50 -6.40 7.82 -12.23
CA LEU A 50 -6.78 9.21 -12.53
C LEU A 50 -5.80 9.86 -13.51
N LEU A 51 -4.50 9.70 -13.29
CA LEU A 51 -3.47 10.23 -14.20
C LEU A 51 -3.48 9.52 -15.55
N ALA A 52 -3.75 8.20 -15.60
CA ALA A 52 -3.92 7.50 -16.86
C ALA A 52 -5.09 8.09 -17.68
N ALA A 53 -6.22 8.38 -17.03
CA ALA A 53 -7.35 9.06 -17.67
C ALA A 53 -6.99 10.48 -18.11
N ALA A 54 -6.23 11.24 -17.30
CA ALA A 54 -5.78 12.57 -17.64
C ALA A 54 -4.86 12.56 -18.88
N PHE A 55 -3.94 11.62 -18.99
CA PHE A 55 -3.12 11.45 -20.20
C PHE A 55 -3.98 11.16 -21.43
N ALA A 56 -4.99 10.30 -21.30
CA ALA A 56 -5.90 9.99 -22.41
C ALA A 56 -6.73 11.21 -22.87
N LEU A 57 -7.16 12.05 -21.92
CA LEU A 57 -8.02 13.20 -22.21
C LEU A 57 -7.23 14.41 -22.72
N VAL A 58 -6.04 14.68 -22.20
CA VAL A 58 -5.26 15.88 -22.51
C VAL A 58 -4.34 15.66 -23.70
N GLN A 59 -3.60 14.55 -23.71
CA GLN A 59 -2.64 14.29 -24.78
C GLN A 59 -3.20 13.38 -25.90
N GLY A 60 -4.31 12.70 -25.64
CA GLY A 60 -4.92 11.75 -26.55
C GLY A 60 -4.31 10.33 -26.43
N PRO A 61 -5.15 9.30 -26.52
CA PRO A 61 -4.72 7.91 -26.29
C PRO A 61 -3.91 7.33 -27.47
N THR A 62 -3.86 8.02 -28.61
CA THR A 62 -3.15 7.58 -29.83
C THR A 62 -1.84 8.33 -30.05
N THR A 63 -1.56 9.39 -29.30
CA THR A 63 -0.30 10.11 -29.39
C THR A 63 0.83 9.33 -28.71
N PRO A 64 2.08 9.39 -29.17
CA PRO A 64 3.18 8.68 -28.54
C PRO A 64 3.36 9.06 -27.06
N SER A 65 3.23 10.34 -26.71
CA SER A 65 3.33 10.83 -25.34
C SER A 65 2.18 10.33 -24.46
N GLY A 66 0.95 10.39 -24.97
CA GLY A 66 -0.22 9.87 -24.25
C GLY A 66 -0.15 8.37 -24.02
N MET A 67 0.25 7.59 -25.03
CA MET A 67 0.43 6.14 -24.90
C MET A 67 1.47 5.78 -23.83
N ILE A 68 2.61 6.48 -23.82
CA ILE A 68 3.67 6.27 -22.83
C ILE A 68 3.15 6.62 -21.43
N GLY A 69 2.51 7.78 -21.28
CA GLY A 69 1.94 8.20 -20.00
C GLY A 69 0.92 7.21 -19.45
N ILE A 70 -0.03 6.77 -20.28
CA ILE A 70 -1.02 5.76 -19.92
C ILE A 70 -0.34 4.45 -19.51
N ALA A 71 0.60 3.95 -20.31
CA ALA A 71 1.30 2.69 -20.03
C ALA A 71 2.06 2.74 -18.70
N LEU A 72 2.77 3.84 -18.41
CA LEU A 72 3.46 4.05 -17.14
C LEU A 72 2.49 4.06 -15.96
N MET A 73 1.39 4.78 -16.07
CA MET A 73 0.41 4.86 -15.00
C MET A 73 -0.32 3.53 -14.75
N LEU A 74 -0.64 2.78 -15.80
CA LEU A 74 -1.19 1.43 -15.67
C LEU A 74 -0.16 0.47 -15.05
N GLY A 75 1.12 0.63 -15.35
CA GLY A 75 2.20 -0.11 -14.69
C GLY A 75 2.27 0.17 -13.18
N VAL A 76 2.17 1.44 -12.78
CA VAL A 76 2.08 1.83 -11.37
C VAL A 76 0.82 1.26 -10.72
N ALA A 77 -0.33 1.36 -11.37
CA ALA A 77 -1.59 0.82 -10.87
C ALA A 77 -1.50 -0.71 -10.65
N ALA A 78 -0.94 -1.44 -11.61
CA ALA A 78 -0.72 -2.88 -11.50
C ALA A 78 0.23 -3.22 -10.33
N LEU A 79 1.31 -2.46 -10.16
CA LEU A 79 2.23 -2.62 -9.03
C LEU A 79 1.49 -2.45 -7.70
N GLN A 80 0.71 -1.38 -7.54
CA GLN A 80 -0.04 -1.15 -6.30
C GLN A 80 -1.09 -2.25 -6.06
N ALA A 81 -1.83 -2.64 -7.09
CA ALA A 81 -2.83 -3.72 -7.01
C ALA A 81 -2.18 -5.04 -6.55
N LEU A 82 -1.03 -5.42 -7.10
CA LEU A 82 -0.28 -6.60 -6.68
C LEU A 82 0.12 -6.56 -5.20
N TYR A 83 0.49 -5.40 -4.68
CA TYR A 83 0.82 -5.27 -3.26
C TYR A 83 -0.43 -5.29 -2.37
N ILE A 84 -1.55 -4.70 -2.82
CA ILE A 84 -2.81 -4.71 -2.09
C ILE A 84 -3.37 -6.13 -2.00
N THR A 85 -3.32 -6.91 -3.10
CA THR A 85 -3.86 -8.28 -3.12
C THR A 85 -3.19 -9.20 -2.11
N LYS A 86 -1.92 -8.95 -1.72
CA LYS A 86 -1.22 -9.72 -0.68
C LYS A 86 -1.89 -9.65 0.69
N PHE A 87 -2.67 -8.62 0.95
CA PHE A 87 -3.41 -8.43 2.20
C PHE A 87 -4.88 -8.84 2.09
N THR A 88 -5.31 -9.36 0.95
CA THR A 88 -6.68 -9.83 0.73
C THR A 88 -6.80 -11.35 0.90
N PRO A 89 -8.00 -11.89 1.14
CA PRO A 89 -8.24 -13.33 1.18
C PRO A 89 -7.93 -14.07 -0.14
N ILE A 90 -7.78 -13.34 -1.26
CA ILE A 90 -7.44 -13.87 -2.59
C ILE A 90 -6.00 -14.40 -2.59
N TRP A 91 -5.11 -13.81 -1.77
CA TRP A 91 -3.73 -14.27 -1.67
C TRP A 91 -3.65 -15.54 -0.84
N ARG A 92 -2.71 -16.43 -1.19
CA ARG A 92 -2.48 -17.66 -0.44
C ARG A 92 -2.21 -17.36 1.04
N LYS A 93 -2.80 -18.15 1.93
CA LYS A 93 -2.51 -18.04 3.37
C LYS A 93 -1.02 -18.22 3.62
N GLN A 94 -0.43 -17.28 4.36
CA GLN A 94 1.00 -17.30 4.72
C GLN A 94 1.27 -18.15 5.97
N SER A 95 0.23 -18.45 6.75
CA SER A 95 0.29 -19.30 7.93
C SER A 95 -0.48 -20.60 7.71
N LEU A 96 0.12 -21.71 8.13
CA LEU A 96 -0.58 -23.00 8.20
C LEU A 96 -1.53 -22.98 9.42
N ALA A 97 -2.76 -23.45 9.21
CA ALA A 97 -3.63 -23.71 10.34
C ALA A 97 -3.11 -24.92 11.13
N ALA A 98 -3.18 -24.86 12.45
CA ALA A 98 -2.83 -25.99 13.28
C ALA A 98 -3.74 -27.19 12.94
N SER A 99 -3.17 -28.41 12.90
CA SER A 99 -3.94 -29.63 12.71
C SER A 99 -4.97 -29.80 13.84
N PRO A 100 -6.07 -30.53 13.61
CA PRO A 100 -7.06 -30.79 14.68
C PRO A 100 -6.45 -31.46 15.92
N GLU A 101 -5.40 -32.25 15.75
CA GLU A 101 -4.69 -32.93 16.83
C GLU A 101 -3.88 -31.93 17.67
N LEU A 102 -3.11 -31.04 17.04
CA LEU A 102 -2.36 -29.98 17.73
C LEU A 102 -3.28 -28.99 18.46
N ARG A 103 -4.52 -28.80 17.97
CA ARG A 103 -5.50 -27.93 18.67
C ARG A 103 -6.04 -28.55 19.96
N ARG A 104 -5.94 -29.85 20.13
CA ARG A 104 -6.40 -30.57 21.33
C ARG A 104 -5.33 -30.65 22.42
N GLU A 105 -4.06 -30.44 22.06
CA GLU A 105 -2.93 -30.48 22.99
C GLU A 105 -2.79 -29.12 23.70
N THR A 106 -3.59 -28.87 24.73
CA THR A 106 -3.61 -27.62 25.49
C THR A 106 -2.26 -27.29 26.14
N ASP A 107 -1.47 -28.28 26.50
CA ASP A 107 -0.18 -28.11 27.18
C ASP A 107 0.92 -27.52 26.27
N ARG A 108 0.68 -27.51 24.95
CA ARG A 108 1.61 -26.97 23.95
C ARG A 108 1.13 -25.65 23.35
N HIS A 109 0.07 -25.07 23.89
CA HIS A 109 -0.44 -23.79 23.44
C HIS A 109 0.23 -22.65 24.21
N PHE A 110 0.64 -21.63 23.48
CA PHE A 110 0.95 -20.32 24.05
C PHE A 110 0.07 -19.28 23.42
N SER A 111 -0.38 -18.34 24.21
CA SER A 111 -1.16 -17.19 23.73
C SER A 111 -0.25 -15.98 23.57
N LEU A 112 -0.28 -15.37 22.38
CA LEU A 112 0.42 -14.13 22.13
C LEU A 112 -0.59 -12.99 22.00
N LEU A 113 -0.52 -12.03 22.91
CA LEU A 113 -1.28 -10.79 22.82
C LEU A 113 -0.38 -9.71 22.21
N ALA A 114 -0.70 -9.28 20.99
CA ALA A 114 -0.05 -8.13 20.37
C ALA A 114 -1.03 -6.95 20.36
N ALA A 115 -0.64 -5.84 21.01
CA ALA A 115 -1.43 -4.62 21.02
C ALA A 115 -0.60 -3.45 20.48
N ASN A 116 -1.12 -2.77 19.47
CA ASN A 116 -0.55 -1.50 19.00
C ASN A 116 -1.18 -0.36 19.79
N VAL A 117 -0.46 0.13 20.77
CA VAL A 117 -0.92 1.20 21.66
C VAL A 117 -0.34 2.53 21.21
N LYS A 118 -1.18 3.52 20.95
CA LYS A 118 -0.74 4.88 20.63
C LYS A 118 0.09 5.43 21.80
N LYS A 119 1.25 6.03 21.52
CA LYS A 119 2.16 6.58 22.53
C LYS A 119 1.49 7.54 23.54
N SER A 120 0.44 8.24 23.13
CA SER A 120 -0.34 9.16 23.98
C SER A 120 -1.47 8.47 24.77
N ASN A 121 -1.71 7.17 24.57
CA ASN A 121 -2.69 6.43 25.34
C ASN A 121 -2.15 6.14 26.74
N ARG A 122 -2.85 6.59 27.78
CA ARG A 122 -2.50 6.37 29.19
C ARG A 122 -3.42 5.36 29.88
N ASP A 123 -4.28 4.69 29.13
CA ASP A 123 -5.30 3.77 29.64
C ASP A 123 -4.72 2.34 29.80
N TYR A 124 -3.58 2.26 30.50
CA TYR A 124 -2.86 1.01 30.70
C TYR A 124 -3.65 -0.02 31.51
N GLY A 125 -4.56 0.46 32.40
CA GLY A 125 -5.39 -0.42 33.22
C GLY A 125 -6.27 -1.36 32.40
N LYS A 126 -6.82 -0.92 31.27
CA LYS A 126 -7.60 -1.78 30.38
C LYS A 126 -6.76 -2.88 29.73
N LEU A 127 -5.51 -2.57 29.36
CA LEU A 127 -4.62 -3.56 28.79
C LEU A 127 -4.20 -4.61 29.83
N ILE A 128 -3.89 -4.17 31.04
CA ILE A 128 -3.52 -5.05 32.16
C ILE A 128 -4.70 -5.97 32.49
N ALA A 129 -5.92 -5.43 32.65
CA ALA A 129 -7.11 -6.23 32.91
C ALA A 129 -7.40 -7.26 31.80
N LEU A 130 -7.11 -6.91 30.53
CA LEU A 130 -7.28 -7.84 29.42
C LEU A 130 -6.26 -9.00 29.48
N VAL A 131 -5.02 -8.73 29.92
CA VAL A 131 -3.99 -9.76 30.10
C VAL A 131 -4.37 -10.67 31.27
N GLU A 132 -4.75 -10.10 32.43
CA GLU A 132 -5.16 -10.86 33.61
C GLU A 132 -6.37 -11.75 33.38
N ALA A 133 -7.33 -11.30 32.54
CA ALA A 133 -8.52 -12.09 32.18
C ALA A 133 -8.19 -13.28 31.24
N ARG A 134 -6.98 -13.39 30.71
CA ARG A 134 -6.56 -14.44 29.77
C ARG A 134 -5.52 -15.41 30.32
N VAL A 135 -4.99 -15.13 31.49
CA VAL A 135 -4.08 -16.01 32.25
C VAL A 135 -4.90 -16.82 33.23
#